data_0961ae0cd5c14fceb32c69425ac45a2c
#
_entry.id   0961ae0cd5c14fceb32c69425ac45a2c
#
_cell.length_a   1.000
_cell.length_b   1.000
_cell.length_c   1.000
_cell.angle_alpha   90.00
_cell.angle_beta   90.00
_cell.angle_gamma   90.00
#
_symmetry.space_group_name_H-M   'P 1'
#
loop_
_entity.id
_entity.type
_entity.pdbx_description
1 polymer ?
#
loop_
_entity_poly.entity_id
_entity_poly.type
_entity_poly.pdbx_seq_one_letter_code
_entity_poly.pdbx_strand_id
1 'polypeptide(L)' 'MNMSTSKLRLGPLPKTETVKVTIVLTTVLRADLERYAALHAQTYGEPIDAATLIPHMLEAFMARDRGFRKTKAK' A
#
# COMPACT_ATOMS: atom_id res chain seq x y z
N MET A 1 32.88 -19.37 11.35
CA MET A 1 32.57 -19.29 10.98
C MET A 1 32.32 -19.07 10.07
N ASN A 2 32.08 -18.80 9.68
CA ASN A 2 31.74 -18.66 8.99
C ASN A 2 31.55 -18.63 8.00
N MET A 3 31.70 -18.52 7.56
CA MET A 3 31.58 -18.45 6.63
C MET A 3 30.80 -18.95 5.86
N SER A 4 30.65 -19.38 5.82
CA SER A 4 29.71 -20.07 5.09
C SER A 4 28.43 -19.37 5.01
N THR A 5 28.47 -18.13 5.11
CA THR A 5 27.30 -17.33 4.98
C THR A 5 26.68 -17.52 3.65
N SER A 6 27.41 -17.94 2.66
CA SER A 6 26.83 -18.14 1.36
C SER A 6 25.86 -19.32 1.36
N LYS A 7 25.83 -20.05 2.44
CA LYS A 7 24.96 -21.21 2.50
C LYS A 7 23.71 -21.01 3.31
N LEU A 8 23.35 -19.79 3.56
CA LEU A 8 22.13 -19.55 4.32
C LEU A 8 20.93 -20.04 3.56
N ARG A 9 19.99 -20.62 4.27
CA ARG A 9 18.79 -21.07 3.63
C ARG A 9 17.90 -19.95 3.18
N LEU A 10 17.89 -18.87 3.94
CA LEU A 10 17.09 -17.73 3.56
C LEU A 10 17.85 -16.95 2.52
N GLY A 11 17.28 -16.79 1.36
CA GLY A 11 17.89 -15.99 0.32
C GLY A 11 17.79 -14.53 0.62
N PRO A 12 18.27 -13.72 -0.27
CA PRO A 12 18.17 -12.28 -0.06
C PRO A 12 16.73 -11.84 0.02
N LEU A 13 16.49 -10.89 0.89
CA LEU A 13 15.12 -10.41 1.08
C LEU A 13 14.75 -9.47 -0.06
N PRO A 14 13.50 -9.52 -0.48
CA PRO A 14 13.08 -8.60 -1.53
C PRO A 14 13.14 -7.17 -1.04
N LYS A 15 13.53 -6.30 -1.90
CA LYS A 15 13.56 -4.90 -1.58
C LYS A 15 12.41 -4.22 -2.26
N THR A 16 11.63 -3.52 -1.50
CA THR A 16 10.56 -2.74 -2.07
C THR A 16 10.97 -1.29 -2.01
N GLU A 17 11.19 -0.73 -3.15
CA GLU A 17 11.57 0.67 -3.20
C GLU A 17 10.36 1.54 -3.05
N THR A 18 10.48 2.60 -2.29
CA THR A 18 9.37 3.50 -2.08
C THR A 18 9.81 4.91 -2.40
N VAL A 19 8.85 5.74 -2.67
CA VAL A 19 9.10 7.15 -2.91
C VAL A 19 8.04 7.93 -2.15
N LYS A 20 8.43 9.05 -1.58
CA LYS A 20 7.51 9.89 -0.86
C LYS A 20 6.82 10.84 -1.79
N VAL A 21 5.53 10.99 -1.62
CA VAL A 21 4.74 11.91 -2.41
C VAL A 21 3.87 12.70 -1.46
N THR A 22 3.84 14.00 -1.64
CA THR A 22 3.00 14.86 -0.82
C THR A 22 1.78 15.24 -1.62
N ILE A 23 0.61 15.02 -1.05
CA ILE A 23 -0.63 15.38 -1.73
C ILE A 23 -1.46 16.26 -0.84
N VAL A 24 -2.39 16.94 -1.45
CA VAL A 24 -3.32 17.81 -0.75
C VAL A 24 -4.70 17.20 -0.82
N LEU A 25 -5.37 17.10 0.30
CA LEU A 25 -6.72 16.57 0.37
C LEU A 25 -7.66 17.66 0.81
N THR A 26 -8.88 17.62 0.33
CA THR A 26 -9.88 18.50 0.90
C THR A 26 -10.18 18.02 2.32
N THR A 27 -10.68 18.91 3.14
CA THR A 27 -11.03 18.52 4.50
C THR A 27 -12.13 17.48 4.51
N VAL A 28 -13.03 17.54 3.56
CA VAL A 28 -14.10 16.56 3.46
C VAL A 28 -13.54 15.19 3.13
N LEU A 29 -12.65 15.14 2.18
CA LEU A 29 -12.06 13.86 1.80
C LEU A 29 -11.23 13.28 2.94
N ARG A 30 -10.52 14.14 3.66
CA ARG A 30 -9.75 13.68 4.77
C ARG A 30 -10.66 13.06 5.84
N ALA A 31 -11.76 13.70 6.12
CA ALA A 31 -12.70 13.16 7.11
C ALA A 31 -13.27 11.82 6.66
N ASP A 32 -13.58 11.71 5.39
CA ASP A 32 -14.09 10.45 4.85
C ASP A 32 -13.05 9.36 4.95
N LEU A 33 -11.82 9.69 4.69
CA LEU A 33 -10.73 8.73 4.75
C LEU A 33 -10.55 8.21 6.17
N GLU A 34 -10.64 9.10 7.15
CA GLU A 34 -10.52 8.71 8.53
C GLU A 34 -11.68 7.82 8.96
N ARG A 35 -12.87 8.13 8.45
CA ARG A 35 -14.01 7.30 8.74
C ARG A 35 -13.87 5.92 8.13
N TYR A 36 -13.32 5.86 6.92
CA TYR A 36 -13.07 4.59 6.27
C TYR A 36 -12.06 3.77 7.08
N ALA A 37 -11.03 4.42 7.57
CA ALA A 37 -10.03 3.72 8.37
C ALA A 37 -10.64 3.14 9.63
N ALA A 38 -11.57 3.88 10.25
CA ALA A 38 -12.23 3.39 11.44
C ALA A 38 -13.09 2.17 11.14
N LEU A 39 -13.82 2.21 10.04
CA LEU A 39 -14.64 1.08 9.64
C LEU A 39 -13.79 -0.14 9.29
N HIS A 40 -12.68 0.11 8.63
CA HIS A 40 -11.77 -0.98 8.29
C HIS A 40 -11.24 -1.65 9.55
N ALA A 41 -10.86 -0.84 10.52
CA ALA A 41 -10.36 -1.36 11.78
C ALA A 41 -11.43 -2.20 12.48
N GLN A 42 -12.66 -1.75 12.42
CA GLN A 42 -13.76 -2.48 13.01
C GLN A 42 -14.01 -3.81 12.32
N THR A 43 -13.92 -3.79 10.99
CA THR A 43 -14.21 -4.96 10.21
C THR A 43 -13.14 -6.04 10.37
N TYR A 44 -11.88 -5.63 10.41
CA TYR A 44 -10.79 -6.59 10.41
C TYR A 44 -10.07 -6.71 11.74
N GLY A 45 -10.48 -5.91 12.71
CA GLY A 45 -9.94 -6.05 14.06
C GLY A 45 -8.58 -5.49 14.29
N GLU A 46 -8.06 -4.71 13.34
CA GLU A 46 -6.76 -4.11 13.49
C GLU A 46 -6.79 -2.65 13.15
N PRO A 47 -6.26 -1.81 14.02
CA PRO A 47 -6.23 -0.38 13.73
C PRO A 47 -5.33 -0.11 12.54
N ILE A 48 -5.76 0.81 11.70
CA ILE A 48 -4.95 1.20 10.58
C ILE A 48 -5.06 2.70 10.41
N ASP A 49 -3.94 3.29 10.08
CA ASP A 49 -3.84 4.70 9.87
C ASP A 49 -4.43 5.08 8.53
N ALA A 50 -5.12 6.19 8.47
CA ALA A 50 -5.72 6.61 7.21
C ALA A 50 -4.67 6.74 6.11
N ALA A 51 -3.53 7.30 6.45
CA ALA A 51 -2.48 7.48 5.45
C ALA A 51 -1.99 6.16 4.90
N THR A 52 -1.98 5.12 5.72
CA THR A 52 -1.53 3.81 5.29
C THR A 52 -2.49 3.18 4.30
N LEU A 53 -3.76 3.56 4.36
CA LEU A 53 -4.73 3.03 3.43
C LEU A 53 -4.59 3.58 2.03
N ILE A 54 -4.06 4.78 1.89
CA ILE A 54 -4.05 5.44 0.60
C ILE A 54 -3.36 4.63 -0.49
N PRO A 55 -2.16 4.11 -0.29
CA PRO A 55 -1.54 3.31 -1.35
C PRO A 55 -2.38 2.11 -1.75
N HIS A 56 -3.00 1.47 -0.77
CA HIS A 56 -3.81 0.29 -1.07
C HIS A 56 -5.06 0.65 -1.85
N MET A 57 -5.64 1.80 -1.53
CA MET A 57 -6.81 2.26 -2.26
C MET A 57 -6.46 2.59 -3.70
N LEU A 58 -5.32 3.22 -3.89
CA LEU A 58 -4.89 3.56 -5.24
C LEU A 58 -4.65 2.30 -6.05
N GLU A 59 -4.00 1.33 -5.47
CA GLU A 59 -3.78 0.06 -6.15
C GLU A 59 -5.08 -0.60 -6.54
N ALA A 60 -6.01 -0.64 -5.62
CA ALA A 60 -7.28 -1.29 -5.86
C ALA A 60 -8.06 -0.57 -6.96
N PHE A 61 -8.02 0.75 -6.94
CA PHE A 61 -8.73 1.52 -7.94
C PHE A 61 -8.15 1.25 -9.32
N MET A 62 -6.84 1.33 -9.44
CA MET A 62 -6.20 1.16 -10.73
C MET A 62 -6.33 -0.26 -11.25
N ALA A 63 -6.33 -1.22 -10.35
CA ALA A 63 -6.46 -2.61 -10.77
C ALA A 63 -7.81 -2.89 -11.39
N ARG A 64 -8.82 -2.12 -11.01
CA ARG A 64 -10.16 -2.31 -11.55
C ARG A 64 -10.51 -1.38 -12.69
N ASP A 65 -9.63 -0.47 -12.98
CA ASP A 65 -9.91 0.51 -14.03
C ASP A 65 -9.60 -0.11 -15.38
N ARG A 66 -10.65 -0.40 -16.13
CA ARG A 66 -10.47 -1.08 -17.39
C ARG A 66 -9.71 -0.25 -18.41
N GLY A 67 -9.98 1.03 -18.44
CA GLY A 67 -9.27 1.89 -19.35
C GLY A 67 -7.79 1.89 -19.10
N PHE A 68 -7.44 1.97 -17.84
CA PHE A 68 -6.04 1.97 -17.47
C PHE A 68 -5.38 0.64 -17.80
N ARG A 69 -6.06 -0.45 -17.50
CA ARG A 69 -5.49 -1.77 -17.75
C ARG A 69 -5.26 -2.03 -19.21
N LYS A 70 -6.11 -1.46 -20.05
CA LYS A 70 -5.93 -1.63 -21.48
C LYS A 70 -4.70 -0.94 -21.99
N THR A 71 -4.33 0.17 -21.43
CA THR A 71 -3.18 0.90 -21.92
C THR A 71 -1.89 0.44 -21.30
N LYS A 72 -1.93 -0.51 -20.41
CA LYS A 72 -0.79 -0.93 -19.73
C LYS A 72 0.21 -1.59 -20.62
N ALA A 73 0.11 -1.99 -21.51
CA ALA A 73 1.08 -2.59 -22.30
C ALA A 73 2.44 -2.23 -22.04
N LYS A 74 2.70 -2.24 -22.02
CA LYS A 74 3.92 -2.09 -21.98
C LYS A 74 4.35 -2.40 -21.77
#